data_1fc9b4a5f04d404bf76572ebcb3244a4
#
_entry.id   1fc9b4a5f04d404bf76572ebcb3244a4
#
_cell.length_a   1.000
_cell.length_b   1.000
_cell.length_c   1.000
_cell.angle_alpha   90.00
_cell.angle_beta   90.00
_cell.angle_gamma   90.00
#
_symmetry.space_group_name_H-M   'P 1'
#
loop_
_entity.id
_entity.type
_entity.pdbx_description
1 polymer ?
#
loop_
_entity_poly.entity_id
_entity_poly.type
_entity_poly.pdbx_seq_one_letter_code
_entity_poly.pdbx_strand_id
1 'polypeptide(L)'
;MKLFILAVVLLLPIIAAPVIRVALVGDSTVNDEGGWGPAFRASFSHDVQVNNAALNGRSSKSFRDEGHWGPVLAAKPHYILLQFGHNDNPGKGPDRQTDPSTTYRENMIRYIDEAKAAGAIPILVTSIVRRNFDAPFHVTRDALAPYVEELRKLALDKHVALIDLYQFTLAQSEKLGQDGAVALGRKDEQGKQDNTHLGPQGQFEIGSVAATEFVRLAPALKPYWHALVPWKDALRQSKDWYASDEAARIADSLLAYQFKNGGWDKNMNMSVAPATVELDKLKAAGHTTIDNNATYTQLEYLARVYTARHESRWKESFARGLNYLLDAQYANGGWPQFYPLRKGYYTHITYNDDAMVGVLQLLRSIAEKKPEYLFLTEKDRERARQAVQKGVQVILKTQVKVNGIITVWCAQHDEVTLAPAKARSYELPSLSGSESVGIVQFLMGIEKPSPEVRLSIEAAMGWFEKVKIKGIRLERKPVEGSPKGYDLVVVPDPNAPTQWARFYDIQTNKPIFCGRDGVAKSTVAEIEYERRNGYRWYVDRPAKLLEHEYPLWRKRL
;
A
#
# COMPACT_ATOMS: atom_id res chain seq x y z
N MET A 1 64.01 34.00 -17.57
CA MET A 1 63.76 32.66 -18.14
C MET A 1 62.56 32.06 -17.37
N LYS A 2 61.32 32.21 -17.89
CA LYS A 2 60.12 31.67 -17.26
C LYS A 2 59.81 30.29 -17.83
N LEU A 3 59.86 29.28 -16.98
CA LEU A 3 59.55 27.90 -17.35
C LEU A 3 58.00 27.74 -17.38
N PHE A 4 57.45 27.48 -18.55
CA PHE A 4 56.05 27.05 -18.70
C PHE A 4 56.00 25.53 -18.53
N ILE A 5 55.34 25.07 -17.46
CA ILE A 5 55.02 23.65 -17.28
C ILE A 5 53.69 23.41 -17.99
N LEU A 6 53.76 22.65 -19.10
CA LEU A 6 52.57 22.19 -19.82
C LEU A 6 52.01 20.96 -19.11
N ALA A 7 50.90 21.12 -18.42
CA ALA A 7 50.16 19.99 -17.81
C ALA A 7 49.37 19.27 -18.91
N VAL A 8 49.83 18.09 -19.31
CA VAL A 8 49.07 17.19 -20.19
C VAL A 8 47.99 16.47 -19.34
N VAL A 9 46.75 16.89 -19.48
CA VAL A 9 45.59 16.17 -18.90
C VAL A 9 45.32 14.98 -19.81
N LEU A 10 45.71 13.78 -19.37
CA LEU A 10 45.31 12.52 -19.99
C LEU A 10 43.84 12.29 -19.71
N LEU A 11 42.96 12.58 -20.68
CA LEU A 11 41.58 12.13 -20.71
C LEU A 11 41.59 10.61 -20.96
N LEU A 12 41.52 9.83 -19.89
CA LEU A 12 41.20 8.41 -19.99
C LEU A 12 39.78 8.29 -20.53
N PRO A 13 39.52 7.46 -21.55
CA PRO A 13 38.15 7.22 -22.00
C PRO A 13 37.37 6.57 -20.86
N ILE A 14 36.28 7.19 -20.47
CA ILE A 14 35.27 6.56 -19.59
C ILE A 14 34.69 5.42 -20.42
N ILE A 15 35.17 4.20 -20.23
CA ILE A 15 34.56 2.99 -20.77
C ILE A 15 33.27 2.84 -20.00
N ALA A 16 32.14 3.16 -20.65
CA ALA A 16 30.83 2.89 -20.07
C ALA A 16 30.75 1.39 -19.70
N ALA A 17 30.35 1.08 -18.47
CA ALA A 17 30.17 -0.30 -18.06
C ALA A 17 29.22 -1.01 -19.05
N PRO A 18 29.48 -2.26 -19.46
CA PRO A 18 28.64 -2.96 -20.41
C PRO A 18 27.23 -3.12 -19.84
N VAL A 19 26.24 -2.61 -20.56
CA VAL A 19 24.82 -2.75 -20.19
C VAL A 19 24.45 -4.22 -20.14
N ILE A 20 24.00 -4.69 -18.97
CA ILE A 20 23.53 -6.06 -18.79
C ILE A 20 22.08 -6.15 -19.29
N ARG A 21 21.80 -7.03 -20.25
CA ARG A 21 20.48 -7.22 -20.81
C ARG A 21 19.82 -8.48 -20.26
N VAL A 22 18.61 -8.31 -19.71
CA VAL A 22 17.78 -9.38 -19.16
C VAL A 22 16.47 -9.40 -19.93
N ALA A 23 16.04 -10.55 -20.42
CA ALA A 23 14.72 -10.73 -21.02
C ALA A 23 13.80 -11.51 -20.08
N LEU A 24 12.57 -11.02 -19.88
CA LEU A 24 11.49 -11.75 -19.26
C LEU A 24 10.60 -12.29 -20.37
N VAL A 25 10.37 -13.60 -20.39
CA VAL A 25 9.57 -14.29 -21.40
C VAL A 25 8.51 -15.12 -20.70
N GLY A 26 7.26 -14.95 -21.11
CA GLY A 26 6.15 -15.63 -20.46
C GLY A 26 4.79 -15.11 -20.88
N ASP A 27 3.84 -15.29 -20.00
CA ASP A 27 2.44 -14.92 -20.18
C ASP A 27 2.04 -13.64 -19.41
N SER A 28 0.72 -13.45 -19.22
CA SER A 28 0.14 -12.30 -18.51
C SER A 28 0.53 -12.21 -17.04
N THR A 29 1.05 -13.28 -16.43
CA THR A 29 1.49 -13.26 -15.02
C THR A 29 2.94 -12.80 -14.85
N VAL A 30 3.66 -12.57 -15.97
CA VAL A 30 5.02 -12.02 -16.04
C VAL A 30 5.03 -10.59 -16.55
N ASN A 31 4.11 -10.22 -17.44
CA ASN A 31 4.10 -8.96 -18.16
C ASN A 31 3.93 -7.72 -17.25
N ASP A 32 3.93 -6.54 -17.84
CA ASP A 32 3.87 -5.27 -17.09
C ASP A 32 2.44 -4.85 -16.71
N GLU A 33 1.40 -5.53 -17.18
CA GLU A 33 0.00 -5.20 -16.90
C GLU A 33 -0.53 -5.91 -15.66
N GLY A 34 -0.43 -7.23 -15.63
CA GLY A 34 -0.97 -8.06 -14.55
C GLY A 34 0.02 -9.05 -13.96
N GLY A 35 1.30 -8.92 -14.31
CA GLY A 35 2.39 -9.80 -13.90
C GLY A 35 3.38 -9.13 -12.95
N TRP A 36 4.39 -9.87 -12.55
CA TRP A 36 5.42 -9.44 -11.61
C TRP A 36 6.57 -8.63 -12.23
N GLY A 37 6.61 -8.45 -13.57
CA GLY A 37 7.67 -7.76 -14.31
C GLY A 37 8.02 -6.35 -13.83
N PRO A 38 7.05 -5.46 -13.51
CA PRO A 38 7.34 -4.09 -13.10
C PRO A 38 8.25 -3.98 -11.88
N ALA A 39 7.97 -4.72 -10.81
CA ALA A 39 8.78 -4.68 -9.60
C ALA A 39 10.12 -5.41 -9.77
N PHE A 40 10.16 -6.48 -10.57
CA PHE A 40 11.43 -7.10 -10.95
C PHE A 40 12.36 -6.07 -11.62
N ARG A 41 11.86 -5.36 -12.65
CA ARG A 41 12.64 -4.33 -13.35
C ARG A 41 13.07 -3.21 -12.40
N ALA A 42 12.16 -2.75 -11.54
CA ALA A 42 12.42 -1.66 -10.59
C ALA A 42 13.49 -2.01 -9.53
N SER A 43 13.82 -3.29 -9.34
CA SER A 43 14.86 -3.74 -8.39
C SER A 43 16.28 -3.59 -8.91
N PHE A 44 16.47 -3.11 -10.15
CA PHE A 44 17.81 -2.97 -10.76
C PHE A 44 18.10 -1.52 -11.15
N SER A 45 19.40 -1.17 -11.11
CA SER A 45 19.90 0.10 -11.61
C SER A 45 19.79 0.18 -13.15
N HIS A 46 20.01 1.38 -13.71
CA HIS A 46 19.97 1.63 -15.16
C HIS A 46 21.00 0.82 -15.97
N ASP A 47 22.02 0.27 -15.32
CA ASP A 47 23.02 -0.59 -15.97
C ASP A 47 22.45 -1.97 -16.34
N VAL A 48 21.29 -2.36 -15.79
CA VAL A 48 20.57 -3.58 -16.13
C VAL A 48 19.31 -3.23 -16.91
N GLN A 49 19.34 -3.49 -18.21
CA GLN A 49 18.17 -3.33 -19.07
C GLN A 49 17.28 -4.58 -19.01
N VAL A 50 16.12 -4.45 -18.40
CA VAL A 50 15.12 -5.51 -18.35
C VAL A 50 14.10 -5.29 -19.46
N ASN A 51 14.13 -6.15 -20.47
CA ASN A 51 13.13 -6.22 -21.53
C ASN A 51 12.05 -7.24 -21.17
N ASN A 52 10.84 -6.80 -20.90
CA ASN A 52 9.71 -7.68 -20.64
C ASN A 52 9.00 -7.99 -21.95
N ALA A 53 9.29 -9.15 -22.53
CA ALA A 53 8.69 -9.65 -23.76
C ALA A 53 7.45 -10.54 -23.52
N ALA A 54 7.03 -10.71 -22.25
CA ALA A 54 5.88 -11.54 -21.90
C ALA A 54 4.56 -10.96 -22.43
N LEU A 55 3.68 -11.83 -22.92
CA LEU A 55 2.45 -11.43 -23.61
C LEU A 55 1.20 -12.10 -23.03
N ASN A 56 0.12 -11.32 -22.92
CA ASN A 56 -1.18 -11.81 -22.47
C ASN A 56 -1.66 -13.02 -23.27
N GLY A 57 -2.07 -14.08 -22.57
CA GLY A 57 -2.71 -15.25 -23.18
C GLY A 57 -1.78 -16.21 -23.93
N ARG A 58 -0.45 -16.01 -23.90
CA ARG A 58 0.50 -16.88 -24.60
C ARG A 58 0.91 -18.05 -23.72
N SER A 59 0.98 -19.23 -24.36
CA SER A 59 1.53 -20.48 -23.81
C SER A 59 2.96 -20.71 -24.30
N SER A 60 3.62 -21.75 -23.80
CA SER A 60 4.92 -22.19 -24.28
C SER A 60 4.92 -22.48 -25.79
N LYS A 61 3.77 -22.93 -26.33
CA LYS A 61 3.55 -23.19 -27.74
C LYS A 61 3.28 -21.91 -28.53
N SER A 62 2.20 -21.19 -28.19
CA SER A 62 1.72 -20.06 -29.01
C SER A 62 2.71 -18.90 -29.07
N PHE A 63 3.49 -18.64 -28.01
CA PHE A 63 4.54 -17.61 -28.03
C PHE A 63 5.60 -17.89 -29.13
N ARG A 64 5.90 -19.15 -29.41
CA ARG A 64 6.82 -19.53 -30.48
C ARG A 64 6.13 -19.50 -31.84
N ASP A 65 4.96 -20.13 -31.94
CA ASP A 65 4.24 -20.28 -33.19
C ASP A 65 3.83 -18.95 -33.83
N GLU A 66 3.56 -17.94 -32.99
CA GLU A 66 3.28 -16.56 -33.38
C GLU A 66 4.54 -15.72 -33.67
N GLY A 67 5.74 -16.30 -33.56
CA GLY A 67 7.01 -15.66 -33.93
C GLY A 67 7.60 -14.70 -32.87
N HIS A 68 7.08 -14.68 -31.63
CA HIS A 68 7.55 -13.77 -30.57
C HIS A 68 8.93 -14.10 -30.01
N TRP A 69 9.41 -15.32 -30.17
CA TRP A 69 10.70 -15.77 -29.65
C TRP A 69 11.91 -15.22 -30.42
N GLY A 70 11.84 -15.13 -31.74
CA GLY A 70 12.94 -14.61 -32.58
C GLY A 70 13.42 -13.22 -32.16
N PRO A 71 12.52 -12.23 -31.98
CA PRO A 71 12.88 -10.90 -31.49
C PRO A 71 13.58 -10.89 -30.13
N VAL A 72 13.23 -11.81 -29.22
CA VAL A 72 13.92 -11.94 -27.92
C VAL A 72 15.39 -12.29 -28.11
N LEU A 73 15.69 -13.29 -28.93
CA LEU A 73 17.06 -13.70 -29.22
C LEU A 73 17.83 -12.61 -29.99
N ALA A 74 17.18 -11.92 -30.92
CA ALA A 74 17.77 -10.83 -31.69
C ALA A 74 18.23 -9.65 -30.82
N ALA A 75 17.59 -9.43 -29.66
CA ALA A 75 18.00 -8.43 -28.65
C ALA A 75 19.28 -8.82 -27.90
N LYS A 76 19.82 -10.02 -28.13
CA LYS A 76 21.05 -10.54 -27.51
C LYS A 76 21.07 -10.39 -25.99
N PRO A 77 20.08 -10.93 -25.24
CA PRO A 77 20.08 -10.86 -23.79
C PRO A 77 21.24 -11.69 -23.21
N HIS A 78 21.75 -11.27 -22.03
CA HIS A 78 22.71 -12.06 -21.27
C HIS A 78 21.99 -13.13 -20.42
N TYR A 79 20.77 -12.80 -19.96
CA TYR A 79 19.92 -13.70 -19.18
C TYR A 79 18.51 -13.72 -19.78
N ILE A 80 17.87 -14.89 -19.78
CA ILE A 80 16.47 -15.05 -20.17
C ILE A 80 15.72 -15.80 -19.06
N LEU A 81 14.74 -15.15 -18.43
CA LEU A 81 13.82 -15.78 -17.48
C LEU A 81 12.61 -16.29 -18.24
N LEU A 82 12.31 -17.59 -18.12
CA LEU A 82 11.27 -18.31 -18.88
C LEU A 82 10.17 -18.81 -17.95
N GLN A 83 8.94 -18.27 -18.08
CA GLN A 83 7.78 -18.69 -17.30
C GLN A 83 6.57 -18.92 -18.20
N PHE A 84 6.12 -20.17 -18.34
CA PHE A 84 4.87 -20.55 -19.00
C PHE A 84 4.13 -21.59 -18.15
N GLY A 85 2.85 -21.84 -18.47
CA GLY A 85 2.01 -22.82 -17.80
C GLY A 85 0.54 -22.43 -17.73
N HIS A 86 0.21 -21.18 -17.38
CA HIS A 86 -1.18 -20.73 -17.21
C HIS A 86 -2.04 -20.88 -18.47
N ASN A 87 -1.46 -20.70 -19.66
CA ASN A 87 -2.14 -20.82 -20.93
C ASN A 87 -1.86 -22.16 -21.65
N ASP A 88 -0.98 -22.96 -21.09
CA ASP A 88 -0.70 -24.34 -21.54
C ASP A 88 -1.76 -25.33 -21.06
N ASN A 89 -2.55 -24.98 -20.07
CA ASN A 89 -3.53 -25.82 -19.39
C ASN A 89 -4.66 -26.29 -20.32
N PRO A 90 -5.29 -27.45 -20.00
CA PRO A 90 -6.49 -27.93 -20.68
C PRO A 90 -7.60 -26.87 -20.74
N GLY A 91 -8.33 -26.84 -21.87
CA GLY A 91 -9.41 -25.88 -22.11
C GLY A 91 -8.98 -24.51 -22.65
N LYS A 92 -7.69 -24.32 -22.96
CA LYS A 92 -7.17 -23.08 -23.57
C LYS A 92 -7.19 -23.09 -25.10
N GLY A 93 -7.63 -24.18 -25.69
CA GLY A 93 -7.72 -24.41 -27.15
C GLY A 93 -6.42 -24.95 -27.75
N PRO A 94 -6.53 -25.55 -28.97
CA PRO A 94 -5.45 -26.32 -29.60
C PRO A 94 -4.21 -25.48 -29.92
N ASP A 95 -4.37 -24.18 -30.13
CA ASP A 95 -3.25 -23.28 -30.44
C ASP A 95 -2.38 -22.95 -29.21
N ARG A 96 -2.91 -23.17 -28.01
CA ARG A 96 -2.20 -22.84 -26.75
C ARG A 96 -1.95 -24.04 -25.85
N GLN A 97 -2.93 -24.97 -25.81
CA GLN A 97 -2.87 -26.12 -24.91
C GLN A 97 -1.71 -27.03 -25.25
N THR A 98 -1.01 -27.52 -24.23
CA THR A 98 0.07 -28.51 -24.33
C THR A 98 -0.16 -29.63 -23.31
N ASP A 99 0.57 -30.73 -23.45
CA ASP A 99 0.66 -31.76 -22.41
C ASP A 99 1.93 -31.56 -21.60
N PRO A 100 1.87 -31.60 -20.24
CA PRO A 100 3.01 -31.31 -19.39
C PRO A 100 4.25 -32.14 -19.67
N SER A 101 4.07 -33.45 -19.85
CA SER A 101 5.16 -34.42 -19.96
C SER A 101 5.73 -34.57 -21.38
N THR A 102 5.03 -34.09 -22.39
CA THR A 102 5.44 -34.14 -23.78
C THR A 102 5.62 -32.77 -24.40
N THR A 103 4.58 -32.19 -24.99
CA THR A 103 4.69 -30.96 -25.81
C THR A 103 5.13 -29.73 -25.00
N TYR A 104 4.70 -29.57 -23.75
CA TYR A 104 5.23 -28.49 -22.88
C TYR A 104 6.71 -28.68 -22.62
N ARG A 105 7.10 -29.90 -22.19
CA ARG A 105 8.51 -30.24 -21.95
C ARG A 105 9.37 -30.00 -23.19
N GLU A 106 8.93 -30.45 -24.36
CA GLU A 106 9.63 -30.24 -25.62
C GLU A 106 9.80 -28.76 -25.96
N ASN A 107 8.75 -27.97 -25.80
CA ASN A 107 8.83 -26.51 -25.99
C ASN A 107 9.84 -25.87 -25.07
N MET A 108 9.82 -26.21 -23.78
CA MET A 108 10.75 -25.65 -22.80
C MET A 108 12.20 -26.06 -23.06
N ILE A 109 12.44 -27.30 -23.52
CA ILE A 109 13.77 -27.74 -23.96
C ILE A 109 14.28 -26.88 -25.13
N ARG A 110 13.42 -26.64 -26.13
CA ARG A 110 13.78 -25.78 -27.27
C ARG A 110 14.13 -24.34 -26.83
N TYR A 111 13.36 -23.74 -25.91
CA TYR A 111 13.70 -22.43 -25.34
C TYR A 111 15.07 -22.43 -24.67
N ILE A 112 15.36 -23.44 -23.86
CA ILE A 112 16.65 -23.57 -23.16
C ILE A 112 17.81 -23.72 -24.16
N ASP A 113 17.68 -24.64 -25.11
CA ASP A 113 18.77 -24.97 -26.02
C ASP A 113 19.06 -23.81 -26.99
N GLU A 114 18.03 -23.15 -27.52
CA GLU A 114 18.17 -21.97 -28.38
C GLU A 114 18.70 -20.73 -27.63
N ALA A 115 18.30 -20.52 -26.37
CA ALA A 115 18.87 -19.46 -25.52
C ALA A 115 20.37 -19.68 -25.31
N LYS A 116 20.78 -20.92 -24.98
CA LYS A 116 22.21 -21.28 -24.83
C LYS A 116 22.99 -21.11 -26.14
N ALA A 117 22.41 -21.54 -27.26
CA ALA A 117 23.02 -21.37 -28.58
C ALA A 117 23.20 -19.89 -28.98
N ALA A 118 22.32 -19.00 -28.51
CA ALA A 118 22.42 -17.56 -28.70
C ALA A 118 23.38 -16.87 -27.69
N GLY A 119 24.03 -17.63 -26.80
CA GLY A 119 24.96 -17.12 -25.79
C GLY A 119 24.29 -16.55 -24.54
N ALA A 120 22.97 -16.74 -24.36
CA ALA A 120 22.25 -16.33 -23.18
C ALA A 120 22.22 -17.42 -22.10
N ILE A 121 22.12 -17.01 -20.85
CA ILE A 121 21.91 -17.92 -19.71
C ILE A 121 20.40 -18.03 -19.45
N PRO A 122 19.76 -19.18 -19.75
CA PRO A 122 18.34 -19.41 -19.43
C PRO A 122 18.17 -19.68 -17.94
N ILE A 123 17.10 -19.13 -17.36
CA ILE A 123 16.65 -19.38 -16.00
C ILE A 123 15.16 -19.73 -16.09
N LEU A 124 14.81 -20.88 -15.57
CA LEU A 124 13.42 -21.31 -15.50
C LEU A 124 12.73 -20.66 -14.32
N VAL A 125 11.47 -20.29 -14.50
CA VAL A 125 10.64 -19.71 -13.45
C VAL A 125 9.32 -20.48 -13.42
N THR A 126 8.94 -21.06 -12.27
CA THR A 126 7.64 -21.71 -12.15
C THR A 126 6.52 -20.66 -12.17
N SER A 127 5.38 -21.02 -12.75
CA SER A 127 4.20 -20.16 -12.71
C SER A 127 3.77 -19.84 -11.28
N ILE A 128 3.27 -18.63 -11.05
CA ILE A 128 2.66 -18.27 -9.76
C ILE A 128 1.35 -19.05 -9.54
N VAL A 129 0.98 -19.30 -8.27
CA VAL A 129 -0.25 -20.01 -7.93
C VAL A 129 -1.49 -19.18 -8.29
N ARG A 130 -2.58 -19.85 -8.73
CA ARG A 130 -3.91 -19.22 -8.75
C ARG A 130 -4.47 -19.18 -7.33
N ARG A 131 -4.94 -18.02 -6.89
CA ARG A 131 -5.45 -17.79 -5.52
C ARG A 131 -6.89 -18.30 -5.36
N ASN A 132 -7.12 -19.57 -5.73
CA ASN A 132 -8.37 -20.28 -5.49
C ASN A 132 -8.23 -21.10 -4.21
N PHE A 133 -9.22 -21.03 -3.33
CA PHE A 133 -9.20 -21.68 -2.04
C PHE A 133 -10.35 -22.68 -1.92
N ASP A 134 -10.07 -23.87 -1.40
CA ASP A 134 -11.07 -24.87 -1.00
C ASP A 134 -11.32 -24.86 0.52
N ALA A 135 -10.41 -24.24 1.29
CA ALA A 135 -10.58 -23.93 2.70
C ALA A 135 -9.89 -22.59 3.02
N PRO A 136 -10.19 -21.92 4.14
CA PRO A 136 -9.75 -20.55 4.44
C PRO A 136 -8.25 -20.26 4.30
N PHE A 137 -7.40 -21.28 4.53
CA PHE A 137 -5.95 -21.19 4.45
C PHE A 137 -5.34 -22.30 3.58
N HIS A 138 -6.12 -22.90 2.69
CA HIS A 138 -5.67 -23.94 1.81
C HIS A 138 -5.99 -23.58 0.35
N VAL A 139 -4.92 -23.41 -0.44
CA VAL A 139 -5.02 -23.08 -1.86
C VAL A 139 -5.25 -24.35 -2.66
N THR A 140 -6.28 -24.36 -3.49
CA THR A 140 -6.63 -25.49 -4.36
C THR A 140 -5.50 -25.75 -5.35
N ARG A 141 -5.00 -26.99 -5.39
CA ARG A 141 -4.12 -27.45 -6.46
C ARG A 141 -4.95 -27.70 -7.71
N ASP A 142 -4.66 -26.95 -8.77
CA ASP A 142 -5.39 -27.00 -10.03
C ASP A 142 -4.55 -27.61 -11.17
N ALA A 143 -5.07 -27.52 -12.42
CA ALA A 143 -4.42 -28.04 -13.61
C ALA A 143 -3.04 -27.42 -13.92
N LEU A 144 -2.58 -26.42 -13.16
CA LEU A 144 -1.25 -25.82 -13.29
C LEU A 144 -0.16 -26.68 -12.63
N ALA A 145 -0.49 -27.41 -11.57
CA ALA A 145 0.49 -28.17 -10.79
C ALA A 145 1.33 -29.17 -11.63
N PRO A 146 0.80 -29.94 -12.58
CA PRO A 146 1.60 -30.84 -13.44
C PRO A 146 2.67 -30.10 -14.27
N TYR A 147 2.40 -28.89 -14.74
CA TYR A 147 3.37 -28.08 -15.50
C TYR A 147 4.50 -27.58 -14.60
N VAL A 148 4.19 -27.22 -13.37
CA VAL A 148 5.18 -26.82 -12.37
C VAL A 148 6.11 -27.98 -12.03
N GLU A 149 5.56 -29.18 -11.77
CA GLU A 149 6.35 -30.37 -11.46
C GLU A 149 7.25 -30.76 -12.64
N GLU A 150 6.74 -30.68 -13.88
CA GLU A 150 7.53 -30.97 -15.06
C GLU A 150 8.67 -29.96 -15.25
N LEU A 151 8.42 -28.67 -14.99
CA LEU A 151 9.47 -27.64 -15.07
C LEU A 151 10.56 -27.86 -14.01
N ARG A 152 10.22 -28.30 -12.80
CA ARG A 152 11.18 -28.68 -11.74
C ARG A 152 12.07 -29.84 -12.18
N LYS A 153 11.48 -30.90 -12.76
CA LYS A 153 12.24 -32.04 -13.30
C LYS A 153 13.17 -31.58 -14.43
N LEU A 154 12.64 -30.77 -15.36
CA LEU A 154 13.41 -30.28 -16.48
C LEU A 154 14.61 -29.43 -16.05
N ALA A 155 14.46 -28.60 -15.00
CA ALA A 155 15.56 -27.81 -14.42
C ALA A 155 16.71 -28.71 -13.96
N LEU A 156 16.40 -29.82 -13.29
CA LEU A 156 17.37 -30.82 -12.85
C LEU A 156 18.02 -31.53 -14.06
N ASP A 157 17.21 -32.04 -14.99
CA ASP A 157 17.68 -32.83 -16.14
C ASP A 157 18.59 -32.02 -17.08
N LYS A 158 18.28 -30.72 -17.26
CA LYS A 158 19.06 -29.82 -18.15
C LYS A 158 20.14 -29.02 -17.43
N HIS A 159 20.28 -29.20 -16.11
CA HIS A 159 21.17 -28.42 -15.26
C HIS A 159 21.00 -26.90 -15.48
N VAL A 160 19.73 -26.44 -15.43
CA VAL A 160 19.35 -25.03 -15.58
C VAL A 160 18.83 -24.50 -14.24
N ALA A 161 19.23 -23.29 -13.90
CA ALA A 161 18.77 -22.63 -12.68
C ALA A 161 17.24 -22.44 -12.67
N LEU A 162 16.63 -22.59 -11.50
CA LEU A 162 15.19 -22.48 -11.29
C LEU A 162 14.87 -21.45 -10.19
N ILE A 163 13.92 -20.56 -10.49
CA ILE A 163 13.23 -19.73 -9.51
C ILE A 163 11.85 -20.35 -9.27
N ASP A 164 11.60 -20.85 -8.07
CA ASP A 164 10.33 -21.51 -7.74
C ASP A 164 9.31 -20.53 -7.15
N LEU A 165 8.72 -19.71 -8.01
CA LEU A 165 7.66 -18.77 -7.60
C LEU A 165 6.36 -19.46 -7.21
N TYR A 166 6.08 -20.69 -7.74
CA TYR A 166 4.90 -21.44 -7.34
C TYR A 166 4.93 -21.74 -5.84
N GLN A 167 6.05 -22.30 -5.36
CA GLN A 167 6.20 -22.64 -3.94
C GLN A 167 6.11 -21.40 -3.04
N PHE A 168 6.74 -20.29 -3.47
CA PHE A 168 6.68 -19.04 -2.72
C PHE A 168 5.25 -18.50 -2.65
N THR A 169 4.56 -18.39 -3.80
CA THR A 169 3.22 -17.79 -3.87
C THR A 169 2.15 -18.67 -3.23
N LEU A 170 2.34 -20.00 -3.22
CA LEU A 170 1.50 -20.96 -2.49
C LEU A 170 1.61 -20.69 -0.99
N ALA A 171 2.82 -20.74 -0.44
CA ALA A 171 3.07 -20.52 0.98
C ALA A 171 2.60 -19.12 1.44
N GLN A 172 2.82 -18.09 0.62
CA GLN A 172 2.35 -16.74 0.91
C GLN A 172 0.81 -16.67 0.95
N SER A 173 0.13 -17.23 -0.05
CA SER A 173 -1.33 -17.20 -0.13
C SER A 173 -1.97 -17.98 1.01
N GLU A 174 -1.45 -19.16 1.37
CA GLU A 174 -1.93 -19.94 2.49
C GLU A 174 -1.71 -19.23 3.83
N LYS A 175 -0.55 -18.60 4.02
CA LYS A 175 -0.27 -17.78 5.22
C LYS A 175 -1.23 -16.59 5.36
N LEU A 176 -1.57 -15.92 4.25
CA LEU A 176 -2.50 -14.79 4.24
C LEU A 176 -3.96 -15.24 4.40
N GLY A 177 -4.27 -16.46 3.98
CA GLY A 177 -5.62 -16.97 3.85
C GLY A 177 -6.40 -16.30 2.71
N GLN A 178 -7.60 -16.80 2.44
CA GLN A 178 -8.43 -16.34 1.32
C GLN A 178 -8.65 -14.82 1.32
N ASP A 179 -9.03 -14.24 2.47
CA ASP A 179 -9.30 -12.81 2.59
C ASP A 179 -8.06 -11.94 2.37
N GLY A 180 -6.89 -12.39 2.88
CA GLY A 180 -5.64 -11.65 2.74
C GLY A 180 -5.04 -11.76 1.35
N ALA A 181 -5.18 -12.90 0.70
CA ALA A 181 -4.68 -13.14 -0.66
C ALA A 181 -5.41 -12.31 -1.73
N VAL A 182 -6.66 -11.86 -1.45
CA VAL A 182 -7.41 -10.92 -2.31
C VAL A 182 -6.61 -9.64 -2.57
N ALA A 183 -5.87 -9.14 -1.57
CA ALA A 183 -5.08 -7.91 -1.71
C ALA A 183 -3.91 -8.03 -2.71
N LEU A 184 -3.48 -9.25 -3.05
CA LEU A 184 -2.42 -9.49 -4.04
C LEU A 184 -2.95 -9.45 -5.49
N GLY A 185 -4.26 -9.64 -5.68
CA GLY A 185 -4.90 -9.66 -6.98
C GLY A 185 -5.44 -8.29 -7.40
N ARG A 186 -5.85 -8.20 -8.65
CA ARG A 186 -6.62 -7.09 -9.18
C ARG A 186 -8.10 -7.43 -9.26
N LYS A 187 -8.93 -6.44 -9.53
CA LYS A 187 -10.32 -6.65 -9.95
C LYS A 187 -10.40 -6.61 -11.47
N ASP A 188 -11.29 -7.42 -12.02
CA ASP A 188 -11.64 -7.32 -13.44
C ASP A 188 -12.49 -6.06 -13.71
N GLU A 189 -12.87 -5.86 -14.98
CA GLU A 189 -13.65 -4.70 -15.44
C GLU A 189 -15.05 -4.62 -14.80
N GLN A 190 -15.58 -5.75 -14.33
CA GLN A 190 -16.86 -5.84 -13.63
C GLN A 190 -16.71 -5.69 -12.10
N GLY A 191 -15.49 -5.45 -11.61
CA GLY A 191 -15.17 -5.32 -10.19
C GLY A 191 -15.07 -6.64 -9.42
N LYS A 192 -15.12 -7.78 -10.12
CA LYS A 192 -14.93 -9.11 -9.53
C LYS A 192 -13.43 -9.36 -9.30
N GLN A 193 -13.12 -10.06 -8.21
CA GLN A 193 -11.75 -10.41 -7.86
C GLN A 193 -11.11 -11.34 -8.92
N ASP A 194 -9.98 -10.94 -9.45
CA ASP A 194 -9.13 -11.76 -10.32
C ASP A 194 -8.16 -12.58 -9.45
N ASN A 195 -8.32 -13.89 -9.48
CA ASN A 195 -7.52 -14.81 -8.68
C ASN A 195 -6.20 -15.23 -9.37
N THR A 196 -5.94 -14.80 -10.58
CA THR A 196 -4.75 -15.14 -11.37
C THR A 196 -3.78 -13.98 -11.46
N HIS A 197 -4.24 -12.82 -11.96
CA HIS A 197 -3.39 -11.67 -12.20
C HIS A 197 -3.17 -10.85 -10.94
N LEU A 198 -2.07 -10.11 -10.93
CA LEU A 198 -1.59 -9.35 -9.78
C LEU A 198 -2.08 -7.90 -9.85
N GLY A 199 -2.52 -7.38 -8.71
CA GLY A 199 -2.65 -5.95 -8.47
C GLY A 199 -1.32 -5.34 -8.00
N PRO A 200 -1.27 -4.02 -7.75
CA PRO A 200 -0.02 -3.32 -7.38
C PRO A 200 0.73 -3.95 -6.19
N GLN A 201 0.01 -4.45 -5.18
CA GLN A 201 0.64 -5.12 -4.05
C GLN A 201 1.28 -6.46 -4.44
N GLY A 202 0.58 -7.29 -5.19
CA GLY A 202 1.11 -8.58 -5.66
C GLY A 202 2.26 -8.41 -6.64
N GLN A 203 2.17 -7.46 -7.57
CA GLN A 203 3.27 -7.12 -8.49
C GLN A 203 4.54 -6.74 -7.71
N PHE A 204 4.39 -5.88 -6.71
CA PHE A 204 5.49 -5.45 -5.85
C PHE A 204 6.12 -6.63 -5.09
N GLU A 205 5.30 -7.42 -4.38
CA GLU A 205 5.81 -8.51 -3.53
C GLU A 205 6.46 -9.62 -4.35
N ILE A 206 5.77 -10.11 -5.38
CA ILE A 206 6.24 -11.25 -6.15
C ILE A 206 7.42 -10.86 -7.06
N GLY A 207 7.38 -9.68 -7.68
CA GLY A 207 8.48 -9.19 -8.50
C GLY A 207 9.75 -8.92 -7.68
N SER A 208 9.61 -8.42 -6.44
CA SER A 208 10.76 -8.26 -5.52
C SER A 208 11.40 -9.60 -5.16
N VAL A 209 10.58 -10.62 -4.92
CA VAL A 209 11.08 -11.99 -4.67
C VAL A 209 11.76 -12.57 -5.90
N ALA A 210 11.16 -12.44 -7.08
CA ALA A 210 11.75 -12.91 -8.34
C ALA A 210 13.13 -12.26 -8.58
N ALA A 211 13.27 -10.95 -8.33
CA ALA A 211 14.54 -10.24 -8.46
C ALA A 211 15.59 -10.70 -7.42
N THR A 212 15.16 -10.92 -6.18
CA THR A 212 16.04 -11.41 -5.11
C THR A 212 16.57 -12.81 -5.44
N GLU A 213 15.71 -13.72 -5.87
CA GLU A 213 16.09 -15.07 -6.27
C GLU A 213 16.97 -15.07 -7.53
N PHE A 214 16.68 -14.19 -8.48
CA PHE A 214 17.52 -14.03 -9.66
C PHE A 214 18.95 -13.61 -9.29
N VAL A 215 19.13 -12.64 -8.42
CA VAL A 215 20.45 -12.20 -7.96
C VAL A 215 21.16 -13.29 -7.15
N ARG A 216 20.42 -14.11 -6.40
CA ARG A 216 21.00 -15.28 -5.72
C ARG A 216 21.58 -16.29 -6.72
N LEU A 217 20.92 -16.48 -7.86
CA LEU A 217 21.37 -17.39 -8.94
C LEU A 217 22.43 -16.74 -9.85
N ALA A 218 22.46 -15.41 -9.96
CA ALA A 218 23.40 -14.64 -10.75
C ALA A 218 24.11 -13.57 -9.87
N PRO A 219 25.05 -13.97 -8.97
CA PRO A 219 25.64 -13.08 -7.98
C PRO A 219 26.41 -11.88 -8.56
N ALA A 220 26.83 -11.96 -9.82
CA ALA A 220 27.45 -10.84 -10.54
C ALA A 220 26.51 -9.62 -10.69
N LEU A 221 25.19 -9.80 -10.53
CA LEU A 221 24.21 -8.73 -10.58
C LEU A 221 24.03 -7.99 -9.25
N LYS A 222 24.59 -8.51 -8.15
CA LYS A 222 24.44 -7.91 -6.81
C LYS A 222 24.79 -6.43 -6.73
N PRO A 223 25.84 -5.90 -7.41
CA PRO A 223 26.14 -4.48 -7.40
C PRO A 223 25.08 -3.58 -8.04
N TYR A 224 24.25 -4.15 -8.90
CA TYR A 224 23.21 -3.44 -9.66
C TYR A 224 21.79 -3.64 -9.09
N TRP A 225 21.66 -4.44 -8.04
CA TRP A 225 20.40 -4.77 -7.40
C TRP A 225 20.20 -4.03 -6.08
N HIS A 226 18.96 -3.65 -5.81
CA HIS A 226 18.56 -3.13 -4.52
C HIS A 226 17.17 -3.68 -4.12
N ALA A 227 16.97 -3.85 -2.82
CA ALA A 227 15.67 -4.20 -2.29
C ALA A 227 14.72 -3.00 -2.40
N LEU A 228 13.51 -3.25 -2.92
CA LEU A 228 12.51 -2.20 -3.05
C LEU A 228 11.92 -1.82 -1.69
N VAL A 229 11.71 -0.52 -1.48
CA VAL A 229 11.03 0.01 -0.29
C VAL A 229 9.52 0.02 -0.54
N PRO A 230 8.70 -0.71 0.26
CA PRO A 230 7.26 -0.66 0.11
C PRO A 230 6.70 0.71 0.51
N TRP A 231 5.61 1.14 -0.14
CA TRP A 231 5.01 2.45 0.08
C TRP A 231 4.75 2.78 1.56
N LYS A 232 4.26 1.81 2.33
CA LYS A 232 3.99 1.97 3.77
C LYS A 232 5.23 2.36 4.61
N ASP A 233 6.43 2.08 4.10
CA ASP A 233 7.70 2.35 4.77
C ASP A 233 8.49 3.52 4.14
N ALA A 234 8.00 4.05 3.01
CA ALA A 234 8.68 5.11 2.26
C ALA A 234 8.85 6.42 3.06
N LEU A 235 7.88 6.77 3.93
CA LEU A 235 7.97 7.93 4.80
C LEU A 235 8.82 7.73 6.07
N ARG A 236 9.31 6.50 6.31
CA ARG A 236 10.11 6.16 7.49
C ARG A 236 11.61 6.12 7.20
N GLN A 237 12.01 6.43 5.97
CA GLN A 237 13.39 6.42 5.55
C GLN A 237 14.19 7.60 6.14
N SER A 238 15.51 7.46 6.19
CA SER A 238 16.41 8.54 6.66
C SER A 238 16.35 9.76 5.72
N LYS A 239 16.73 10.93 6.22
CA LYS A 239 16.72 12.16 5.42
C LYS A 239 17.56 12.04 4.15
N ASP A 240 18.74 11.43 4.25
CA ASP A 240 19.67 11.30 3.11
C ASP A 240 19.15 10.32 2.06
N TRP A 241 18.30 9.34 2.45
CA TRP A 241 17.71 8.39 1.52
C TRP A 241 16.85 9.06 0.45
N TYR A 242 16.20 10.20 0.78
CA TYR A 242 15.35 10.91 -0.20
C TYR A 242 16.11 11.51 -1.37
N ALA A 243 17.45 11.57 -1.31
CA ALA A 243 18.32 11.93 -2.44
C ALA A 243 18.64 10.75 -3.38
N SER A 244 18.27 9.51 -3.01
CA SER A 244 18.58 8.30 -3.79
C SER A 244 17.73 8.17 -5.06
N ASP A 245 18.21 7.36 -6.01
CA ASP A 245 17.46 7.03 -7.23
C ASP A 245 16.20 6.20 -6.91
N GLU A 246 16.23 5.39 -5.87
CA GLU A 246 15.05 4.66 -5.40
C GLU A 246 13.95 5.63 -4.93
N ALA A 247 14.32 6.67 -4.17
CA ALA A 247 13.37 7.69 -3.74
C ALA A 247 12.79 8.46 -4.94
N ALA A 248 13.63 8.82 -5.92
CA ALA A 248 13.20 9.47 -7.15
C ALA A 248 12.23 8.59 -7.95
N ARG A 249 12.53 7.30 -8.09
CA ARG A 249 11.67 6.32 -8.77
C ARG A 249 10.30 6.21 -8.10
N ILE A 250 10.24 6.17 -6.76
CA ILE A 250 8.96 6.17 -6.04
C ILE A 250 8.22 7.49 -6.25
N ALA A 251 8.90 8.65 -6.25
CA ALA A 251 8.27 9.93 -6.54
C ALA A 251 7.66 9.96 -7.94
N ASP A 252 8.35 9.46 -8.96
CA ASP A 252 7.82 9.34 -10.31
C ASP A 252 6.64 8.37 -10.40
N SER A 253 6.69 7.28 -9.64
CA SER A 253 5.55 6.37 -9.51
C SER A 253 4.33 7.09 -8.92
N LEU A 254 4.50 7.91 -7.87
CA LEU A 254 3.40 8.72 -7.31
C LEU A 254 2.77 9.65 -8.35
N LEU A 255 3.58 10.29 -9.22
CA LEU A 255 3.05 11.11 -10.30
C LEU A 255 2.16 10.30 -11.25
N ALA A 256 2.57 9.07 -11.58
CA ALA A 256 1.79 8.18 -12.42
C ALA A 256 0.43 7.82 -11.78
N TYR A 257 0.38 7.60 -10.46
CA TYR A 257 -0.86 7.32 -9.72
C TYR A 257 -1.72 8.56 -9.46
N GLN A 258 -1.19 9.80 -9.58
CA GLN A 258 -1.95 11.02 -9.31
C GLN A 258 -3.11 11.20 -10.29
N PHE A 259 -4.30 11.50 -9.77
CA PHE A 259 -5.47 11.82 -10.57
C PHE A 259 -5.39 13.25 -11.13
N LYS A 260 -6.20 13.56 -12.16
CA LYS A 260 -6.23 14.89 -12.80
C LYS A 260 -6.60 16.02 -11.83
N ASN A 261 -7.42 15.72 -10.81
CA ASN A 261 -7.79 16.69 -9.77
C ASN A 261 -6.71 16.88 -8.68
N GLY A 262 -5.59 16.17 -8.76
CA GLY A 262 -4.46 16.31 -7.85
C GLY A 262 -4.44 15.33 -6.68
N GLY A 263 -5.53 14.62 -6.39
CA GLY A 263 -5.60 13.63 -5.31
C GLY A 263 -5.08 12.26 -5.70
N TRP A 264 -5.05 11.34 -4.72
CA TRP A 264 -4.73 9.92 -4.87
C TRP A 264 -5.82 9.06 -4.28
N ASP A 265 -5.93 7.82 -4.79
CA ASP A 265 -6.76 6.78 -4.18
C ASP A 265 -6.01 6.11 -3.00
N LYS A 266 -6.75 5.37 -2.18
CA LYS A 266 -6.25 4.70 -0.96
C LYS A 266 -5.91 3.23 -1.19
N ASN A 267 -5.21 2.63 -0.22
CA ASN A 267 -4.94 1.18 -0.13
C ASN A 267 -4.11 0.62 -1.30
N MET A 268 -3.27 1.44 -1.93
CA MET A 268 -2.39 1.01 -3.01
C MET A 268 -0.92 1.04 -2.57
N ASN A 269 -0.16 0.04 -3.00
CA ASN A 269 1.30 0.14 -2.95
C ASN A 269 1.77 0.93 -4.18
N MET A 270 2.12 2.18 -3.95
CA MET A 270 2.52 3.10 -5.02
C MET A 270 4.05 3.14 -5.23
N SER A 271 4.79 2.21 -4.63
CA SER A 271 6.25 2.19 -4.81
C SER A 271 6.69 1.86 -6.22
N VAL A 272 5.88 1.15 -7.01
CA VAL A 272 6.13 0.83 -8.42
C VAL A 272 4.88 1.13 -9.22
N ALA A 273 5.04 1.85 -10.32
CA ALA A 273 3.94 2.09 -11.25
C ALA A 273 3.79 0.88 -12.20
N PRO A 274 2.57 0.36 -12.39
CA PRO A 274 2.28 -0.60 -13.44
C PRO A 274 2.30 0.06 -14.83
N ALA A 275 2.05 -0.73 -15.88
CA ALA A 275 1.91 -0.20 -17.24
C ALA A 275 0.78 0.83 -17.33
N THR A 276 0.89 1.80 -18.26
CA THR A 276 -0.07 2.91 -18.42
C THR A 276 -1.51 2.41 -18.58
N VAL A 277 -1.73 1.36 -19.36
CA VAL A 277 -3.08 0.76 -19.55
C VAL A 277 -3.70 0.30 -18.22
N GLU A 278 -2.91 -0.30 -17.34
CA GLU A 278 -3.38 -0.73 -16.03
C GLU A 278 -3.63 0.46 -15.10
N LEU A 279 -2.78 1.49 -15.13
CA LEU A 279 -3.00 2.74 -14.42
C LEU A 279 -4.30 3.43 -14.85
N ASP A 280 -4.60 3.46 -16.14
CA ASP A 280 -5.83 4.05 -16.66
C ASP A 280 -7.08 3.30 -16.15
N LYS A 281 -7.03 1.96 -16.11
CA LYS A 281 -8.09 1.14 -15.50
C LYS A 281 -8.26 1.41 -14.01
N LEU A 282 -7.15 1.47 -13.26
CA LEU A 282 -7.18 1.78 -11.83
C LEU A 282 -7.77 3.17 -11.57
N LYS A 283 -7.41 4.17 -12.39
CA LYS A 283 -7.96 5.53 -12.28
C LYS A 283 -9.43 5.61 -12.69
N ALA A 284 -9.85 4.86 -13.70
CA ALA A 284 -11.26 4.82 -14.11
C ALA A 284 -12.17 4.23 -13.02
N ALA A 285 -11.68 3.25 -12.27
CA ALA A 285 -12.41 2.61 -11.16
C ALA A 285 -12.20 3.29 -9.80
N GLY A 286 -11.16 4.12 -9.67
CA GLY A 286 -10.70 4.71 -8.41
C GLY A 286 -11.38 6.03 -8.05
N HIS A 287 -11.15 6.44 -6.80
CA HIS A 287 -11.66 7.70 -6.25
C HIS A 287 -10.59 8.39 -5.42
N THR A 288 -10.46 9.70 -5.60
CA THR A 288 -9.54 10.50 -4.78
C THR A 288 -10.10 10.74 -3.38
N THR A 289 -9.25 10.61 -2.36
CA THR A 289 -9.68 10.58 -0.97
C THR A 289 -8.57 11.08 -0.03
N ILE A 290 -8.95 11.39 1.22
CA ILE A 290 -8.04 11.61 2.33
C ILE A 290 -8.01 10.41 3.31
N ASP A 291 -8.84 9.40 3.07
CA ASP A 291 -8.99 8.22 3.92
C ASP A 291 -7.76 7.29 3.84
N ASN A 292 -7.50 6.53 4.91
CA ASN A 292 -6.38 5.59 5.00
C ASN A 292 -5.02 6.20 4.59
N ASN A 293 -4.76 7.41 5.03
CA ASN A 293 -3.54 8.17 4.77
C ASN A 293 -3.33 8.60 3.29
N ALA A 294 -4.36 8.52 2.45
CA ALA A 294 -4.24 8.94 1.06
C ALA A 294 -4.11 10.46 0.92
N THR A 295 -3.52 10.89 -0.17
CA THR A 295 -3.23 12.24 -0.61
C THR A 295 -2.22 13.00 0.26
N TYR A 296 -2.42 13.17 1.55
CA TYR A 296 -1.48 13.93 2.37
C TYR A 296 -0.13 13.24 2.56
N THR A 297 -0.08 11.91 2.64
CA THR A 297 1.21 11.19 2.74
C THR A 297 1.99 11.22 1.43
N GLN A 298 1.32 11.20 0.28
CA GLN A 298 1.95 11.39 -1.01
C GLN A 298 2.56 12.80 -1.13
N LEU A 299 1.88 13.81 -0.61
CA LEU A 299 2.41 15.17 -0.55
C LEU A 299 3.62 15.28 0.37
N GLU A 300 3.58 14.68 1.56
CA GLU A 300 4.75 14.63 2.45
C GLU A 300 5.97 13.99 1.77
N TYR A 301 5.75 12.90 1.05
CA TYR A 301 6.81 12.21 0.33
C TYR A 301 7.40 13.09 -0.78
N LEU A 302 6.54 13.66 -1.63
CA LEU A 302 6.98 14.54 -2.73
C LEU A 302 7.75 15.75 -2.20
N ALA A 303 7.35 16.34 -1.07
CA ALA A 303 8.06 17.45 -0.46
C ALA A 303 9.49 17.07 -0.04
N ARG A 304 9.67 15.91 0.59
CA ARG A 304 10.98 15.41 1.03
C ARG A 304 11.90 15.14 -0.15
N VAL A 305 11.41 14.44 -1.18
CA VAL A 305 12.22 14.13 -2.39
C VAL A 305 12.53 15.41 -3.16
N TYR A 306 11.56 16.33 -3.30
CA TYR A 306 11.80 17.62 -3.94
C TYR A 306 12.87 18.44 -3.20
N THR A 307 12.80 18.49 -1.89
CA THR A 307 13.81 19.20 -1.07
C THR A 307 15.21 18.62 -1.24
N ALA A 308 15.32 17.31 -1.49
CA ALA A 308 16.61 16.64 -1.69
C ALA A 308 17.16 16.76 -3.13
N ARG A 309 16.31 16.85 -4.16
CA ARG A 309 16.72 16.73 -5.58
C ARG A 309 16.25 17.85 -6.51
N HIS A 310 15.31 18.70 -6.09
CA HIS A 310 14.81 19.90 -6.80
C HIS A 310 14.21 19.68 -8.21
N GLU A 311 13.57 18.54 -8.48
CA GLU A 311 12.97 18.28 -9.79
C GLU A 311 11.56 18.88 -9.92
N SER A 312 11.35 19.80 -10.88
CA SER A 312 10.13 20.62 -11.04
C SER A 312 8.84 19.79 -11.12
N ARG A 313 8.87 18.62 -11.79
CA ARG A 313 7.69 17.72 -11.91
C ARG A 313 7.10 17.31 -10.56
N TRP A 314 7.93 17.09 -9.53
CA TRP A 314 7.47 16.72 -8.19
C TRP A 314 6.84 17.90 -7.45
N LYS A 315 7.43 19.11 -7.60
CA LYS A 315 6.84 20.36 -7.09
C LYS A 315 5.48 20.66 -7.71
N GLU A 316 5.34 20.45 -9.02
CA GLU A 316 4.08 20.64 -9.73
C GLU A 316 3.01 19.64 -9.27
N SER A 317 3.39 18.36 -9.09
CA SER A 317 2.52 17.34 -8.54
C SER A 317 2.07 17.69 -7.12
N PHE A 318 3.01 18.13 -6.28
CA PHE A 318 2.71 18.63 -4.93
C PHE A 318 1.70 19.78 -4.96
N ALA A 319 1.91 20.77 -5.84
CA ALA A 319 1.02 21.94 -5.94
C ALA A 319 -0.41 21.54 -6.34
N ARG A 320 -0.58 20.58 -7.27
CA ARG A 320 -1.91 20.03 -7.61
C ARG A 320 -2.57 19.34 -6.40
N GLY A 321 -1.82 18.55 -5.66
CA GLY A 321 -2.36 17.85 -4.49
C GLY A 321 -2.66 18.80 -3.31
N LEU A 322 -1.88 19.85 -3.12
CA LEU A 322 -2.18 20.90 -2.14
C LEU A 322 -3.48 21.63 -2.50
N ASN A 323 -3.68 21.99 -3.77
CA ASN A 323 -4.93 22.57 -4.22
C ASN A 323 -6.11 21.62 -3.98
N TYR A 324 -5.97 20.33 -4.31
CA TYR A 324 -6.99 19.33 -4.03
C TYR A 324 -7.42 19.32 -2.54
N LEU A 325 -6.47 19.34 -1.60
CA LEU A 325 -6.79 19.36 -0.17
C LEU A 325 -7.49 20.65 0.24
N LEU A 326 -7.06 21.80 -0.28
CA LEU A 326 -7.66 23.10 0.04
C LEU A 326 -9.06 23.26 -0.58
N ASP A 327 -9.27 22.74 -1.78
CA ASP A 327 -10.57 22.79 -2.48
C ASP A 327 -11.59 21.80 -1.87
N ALA A 328 -11.10 20.70 -1.25
CA ALA A 328 -11.94 19.73 -0.57
C ALA A 328 -12.46 20.22 0.79
N GLN A 329 -11.90 21.29 1.36
CA GLN A 329 -12.31 21.80 2.67
C GLN A 329 -13.70 22.46 2.59
N TYR A 330 -14.62 22.02 3.45
CA TYR A 330 -15.90 22.67 3.63
C TYR A 330 -15.77 24.11 4.19
N ALA A 331 -16.76 24.94 3.93
CA ALA A 331 -16.79 26.32 4.46
C ALA A 331 -16.68 26.37 6.00
N ASN A 332 -17.23 25.37 6.70
CA ASN A 332 -17.15 25.21 8.14
C ASN A 332 -15.79 24.74 8.67
N GLY A 333 -14.86 24.33 7.78
CA GLY A 333 -13.51 23.93 8.11
C GLY A 333 -13.27 22.40 8.14
N GLY A 334 -14.29 21.57 7.95
CA GLY A 334 -14.17 20.12 7.89
C GLY A 334 -13.74 19.62 6.51
N TRP A 335 -13.45 18.32 6.41
CA TRP A 335 -13.17 17.63 5.15
C TRP A 335 -14.06 16.40 5.01
N PRO A 336 -14.60 16.16 3.78
CA PRO A 336 -15.25 14.90 3.43
C PRO A 336 -14.22 13.77 3.29
N GLN A 337 -14.70 12.54 3.31
CA GLN A 337 -13.83 11.37 3.07
C GLN A 337 -13.31 11.32 1.62
N PHE A 338 -14.15 11.70 0.64
CA PHE A 338 -13.83 11.74 -0.79
C PHE A 338 -14.10 13.12 -1.39
N TYR A 339 -13.24 13.55 -2.28
CA TYR A 339 -13.45 14.73 -3.12
C TYR A 339 -13.03 14.43 -4.57
N PRO A 340 -13.88 14.65 -5.60
CA PRO A 340 -15.23 15.21 -5.50
C PRO A 340 -16.17 14.39 -4.61
N LEU A 341 -17.22 15.05 -4.11
CA LEU A 341 -18.13 14.47 -3.14
C LEU A 341 -18.78 13.18 -3.65
N ARG A 342 -18.74 12.15 -2.82
CA ARG A 342 -19.42 10.88 -3.07
C ARG A 342 -20.67 10.77 -2.19
N LYS A 343 -21.80 10.32 -2.77
CA LYS A 343 -23.06 10.17 -2.03
C LYS A 343 -22.96 9.18 -0.87
N GLY A 344 -23.72 9.44 0.19
CA GLY A 344 -23.79 8.64 1.40
C GLY A 344 -22.92 9.23 2.52
N TYR A 345 -22.56 8.46 3.51
CA TYR A 345 -21.78 8.91 4.68
C TYR A 345 -20.39 9.48 4.33
N TYR A 346 -19.97 9.34 3.09
CA TYR A 346 -18.69 9.87 2.59
C TYR A 346 -18.63 11.41 2.53
N THR A 347 -19.78 12.10 2.62
CA THR A 347 -19.84 13.57 2.71
C THR A 347 -19.61 14.08 4.14
N HIS A 348 -19.72 13.22 5.14
CA HIS A 348 -19.51 13.63 6.53
C HIS A 348 -18.10 14.13 6.77
N ILE A 349 -17.96 15.08 7.70
CA ILE A 349 -16.66 15.47 8.25
C ILE A 349 -16.03 14.23 8.88
N THR A 350 -14.85 13.82 8.38
CA THR A 350 -14.27 12.52 8.72
C THR A 350 -13.03 12.63 9.60
N TYR A 351 -13.14 12.17 10.85
CA TYR A 351 -11.99 11.91 11.72
C TYR A 351 -11.56 10.45 11.67
N ASN A 352 -12.37 9.57 11.03
CA ASN A 352 -12.08 8.14 10.91
C ASN A 352 -10.66 7.91 10.38
N ASP A 353 -9.94 6.98 11.03
CA ASP A 353 -8.56 6.61 10.69
C ASP A 353 -7.60 7.82 10.59
N ASP A 354 -7.83 8.85 11.40
CA ASP A 354 -7.06 10.11 11.47
C ASP A 354 -7.05 10.92 10.13
N ALA A 355 -8.00 10.71 9.23
CA ALA A 355 -8.00 11.28 7.88
C ALA A 355 -7.87 12.82 7.89
N MET A 356 -8.82 13.52 8.50
CA MET A 356 -8.77 14.99 8.60
C MET A 356 -7.58 15.46 9.44
N VAL A 357 -7.20 14.71 10.46
CA VAL A 357 -6.04 15.04 11.32
C VAL A 357 -4.74 15.04 10.53
N GLY A 358 -4.54 14.05 9.65
CA GLY A 358 -3.37 13.98 8.77
C GLY A 358 -3.28 15.18 7.83
N VAL A 359 -4.40 15.57 7.22
CA VAL A 359 -4.48 16.78 6.39
C VAL A 359 -4.09 18.03 7.19
N LEU A 360 -4.64 18.19 8.39
CA LEU A 360 -4.34 19.33 9.26
C LEU A 360 -2.87 19.37 9.69
N GLN A 361 -2.25 18.23 9.97
CA GLN A 361 -0.83 18.12 10.33
C GLN A 361 0.07 18.56 9.16
N LEU A 362 -0.23 18.11 7.93
CA LEU A 362 0.48 18.56 6.72
C LEU A 362 0.34 20.08 6.53
N LEU A 363 -0.90 20.60 6.55
CA LEU A 363 -1.15 22.03 6.32
C LEU A 363 -0.52 22.90 7.42
N ARG A 364 -0.51 22.43 8.68
CA ARG A 364 0.20 23.11 9.77
C ARG A 364 1.71 23.14 9.52
N SER A 365 2.31 22.02 9.10
CA SER A 365 3.74 21.97 8.78
C SER A 365 4.12 22.94 7.65
N ILE A 366 3.25 23.13 6.65
CA ILE A 366 3.40 24.12 5.59
C ILE A 366 3.33 25.55 6.18
N ALA A 367 2.31 25.84 6.99
CA ALA A 367 2.10 27.16 7.59
C ALA A 367 3.24 27.58 8.54
N GLU A 368 3.82 26.61 9.26
CA GLU A 368 4.95 26.77 10.19
C GLU A 368 6.32 26.80 9.49
N LYS A 369 6.38 26.73 8.17
CA LYS A 369 7.63 26.76 7.38
C LYS A 369 8.61 25.64 7.77
N LYS A 370 8.11 24.42 8.00
CA LYS A 370 9.00 23.27 8.22
C LYS A 370 9.94 23.09 7.03
N PRO A 371 11.20 22.60 7.24
CA PRO A 371 12.24 22.59 6.21
C PRO A 371 11.82 21.98 4.87
N GLU A 372 11.01 20.94 4.91
CA GLU A 372 10.54 20.20 3.72
C GLU A 372 9.60 21.05 2.82
N TYR A 373 9.04 22.17 3.34
CA TYR A 373 8.05 23.01 2.67
C TYR A 373 8.54 24.43 2.36
N LEU A 374 9.85 24.71 2.50
CA LEU A 374 10.41 26.03 2.24
C LEU A 374 10.28 26.48 0.77
N PHE A 375 10.11 25.56 -0.15
CA PHE A 375 9.92 25.84 -1.56
C PHE A 375 8.54 26.43 -1.93
N LEU A 376 7.59 26.42 -0.98
CA LEU A 376 6.24 26.99 -1.18
C LEU A 376 6.23 28.51 -1.03
N THR A 377 5.26 29.14 -1.70
CA THR A 377 5.07 30.60 -1.66
C THR A 377 4.42 31.05 -0.35
N GLU A 378 4.54 32.31 -0.02
CA GLU A 378 3.82 32.87 1.16
C GLU A 378 2.30 32.77 0.97
N LYS A 379 1.80 32.90 -0.25
CA LYS A 379 0.38 32.67 -0.57
C LYS A 379 -0.08 31.26 -0.22
N ASP A 380 0.72 30.23 -0.53
CA ASP A 380 0.39 28.84 -0.19
C ASP A 380 0.38 28.62 1.33
N ARG A 381 1.34 29.22 2.03
CA ARG A 381 1.42 29.15 3.50
C ARG A 381 0.24 29.85 4.17
N GLU A 382 -0.18 30.99 3.64
CA GLU A 382 -1.35 31.71 4.17
C GLU A 382 -2.64 30.91 3.95
N ARG A 383 -2.84 30.33 2.77
CA ARG A 383 -3.97 29.41 2.52
C ARG A 383 -3.97 28.23 3.48
N ALA A 384 -2.82 27.61 3.70
CA ALA A 384 -2.67 26.49 4.65
C ALA A 384 -2.98 26.95 6.09
N ARG A 385 -2.51 28.12 6.51
CA ARG A 385 -2.79 28.68 7.85
C ARG A 385 -4.28 28.90 8.08
N GLN A 386 -4.96 29.50 7.10
CA GLN A 386 -6.41 29.73 7.15
C GLN A 386 -7.19 28.42 7.19
N ALA A 387 -6.76 27.42 6.42
CA ALA A 387 -7.38 26.10 6.43
C ALA A 387 -7.22 25.41 7.80
N VAL A 388 -6.04 25.50 8.42
CA VAL A 388 -5.80 24.97 9.77
C VAL A 388 -6.65 25.69 10.81
N GLN A 389 -6.75 27.02 10.75
CA GLN A 389 -7.59 27.80 11.68
C GLN A 389 -9.06 27.38 11.61
N LYS A 390 -9.62 27.25 10.40
CA LYS A 390 -10.99 26.73 10.20
C LYS A 390 -11.13 25.30 10.72
N GLY A 391 -10.14 24.44 10.46
CA GLY A 391 -10.11 23.06 10.94
C GLY A 391 -10.12 22.97 12.48
N VAL A 392 -9.36 23.81 13.17
CA VAL A 392 -9.40 23.90 14.64
C VAL A 392 -10.79 24.31 15.12
N GLN A 393 -11.40 25.30 14.45
CA GLN A 393 -12.74 25.76 14.84
C GLN A 393 -13.80 24.67 14.69
N VAL A 394 -13.78 23.87 13.62
CA VAL A 394 -14.73 22.77 13.47
C VAL A 394 -14.47 21.65 14.46
N ILE A 395 -13.20 21.35 14.78
CA ILE A 395 -12.86 20.40 15.84
C ILE A 395 -13.50 20.81 17.17
N LEU A 396 -13.37 22.08 17.59
CA LEU A 396 -13.98 22.57 18.83
C LEU A 396 -15.51 22.52 18.81
N LYS A 397 -16.14 22.80 17.65
CA LYS A 397 -17.60 22.77 17.48
C LYS A 397 -18.18 21.35 17.46
N THR A 398 -17.43 20.38 16.95
CA THR A 398 -17.85 18.98 16.84
C THR A 398 -17.54 18.15 18.09
N GLN A 399 -16.84 18.71 19.09
CA GLN A 399 -16.60 18.02 20.34
C GLN A 399 -17.92 17.79 21.08
N VAL A 400 -18.26 16.54 21.34
CA VAL A 400 -19.56 16.14 21.83
C VAL A 400 -19.74 16.57 23.29
N LYS A 401 -20.93 17.11 23.59
CA LYS A 401 -21.34 17.43 24.95
C LYS A 401 -22.41 16.45 25.41
N VAL A 402 -22.20 15.84 26.55
CA VAL A 402 -23.13 14.91 27.19
C VAL A 402 -23.61 15.54 28.48
N ASN A 403 -24.91 15.85 28.57
CA ASN A 403 -25.49 16.56 29.72
C ASN A 403 -24.72 17.86 30.09
N GLY A 404 -24.31 18.62 29.07
CA GLY A 404 -23.54 19.85 29.24
C GLY A 404 -22.04 19.67 29.47
N ILE A 405 -21.55 18.46 29.70
CA ILE A 405 -20.15 18.13 29.91
C ILE A 405 -19.47 17.84 28.56
N ILE A 406 -18.38 18.55 28.28
CA ILE A 406 -17.54 18.33 27.10
C ILE A 406 -16.84 16.97 27.24
N THR A 407 -16.86 16.17 26.17
CA THR A 407 -16.26 14.82 26.14
C THR A 407 -15.22 14.70 25.01
N VAL A 408 -15.45 13.80 24.05
CA VAL A 408 -14.59 13.54 22.89
C VAL A 408 -15.41 13.65 21.60
N TRP A 409 -14.88 13.18 20.49
CA TRP A 409 -15.51 13.29 19.17
C TRP A 409 -16.08 11.95 18.69
N CYS A 410 -17.05 12.02 17.81
CA CYS A 410 -17.45 10.90 16.96
C CYS A 410 -16.41 10.70 15.84
N ALA A 411 -16.32 9.49 15.28
CA ALA A 411 -15.46 9.22 14.14
C ALA A 411 -15.88 10.02 12.88
N GLN A 412 -17.18 10.36 12.79
CA GLN A 412 -17.72 11.19 11.72
C GLN A 412 -18.80 12.13 12.25
N HIS A 413 -18.91 13.30 11.62
CA HIS A 413 -19.91 14.30 11.93
C HIS A 413 -20.61 14.76 10.66
N ASP A 414 -21.93 14.99 10.75
CA ASP A 414 -22.71 15.56 9.67
C ASP A 414 -22.14 16.92 9.26
N GLU A 415 -21.94 17.11 7.97
CA GLU A 415 -21.27 18.29 7.43
C GLU A 415 -22.06 19.58 7.55
N VAL A 416 -23.36 19.52 7.83
CA VAL A 416 -24.24 20.67 7.99
C VAL A 416 -24.55 20.96 9.44
N THR A 417 -25.03 19.95 10.16
CA THR A 417 -25.48 20.09 11.56
C THR A 417 -24.35 19.97 12.58
N LEU A 418 -23.21 19.42 12.15
CA LEU A 418 -22.06 19.08 12.99
C LEU A 418 -22.34 18.01 14.07
N ALA A 419 -23.49 17.39 14.04
CA ALA A 419 -23.87 16.32 14.97
C ALA A 419 -23.07 15.03 14.68
N PRO A 420 -22.85 14.16 15.69
CA PRO A 420 -22.33 12.82 15.49
C PRO A 420 -23.14 12.07 14.42
N ALA A 421 -22.46 11.45 13.45
CA ALA A 421 -23.09 10.82 12.31
C ALA A 421 -22.69 9.34 12.17
N LYS A 422 -23.62 8.55 11.61
CA LYS A 422 -23.41 7.13 11.26
C LYS A 422 -22.56 7.04 9.99
N ALA A 423 -21.65 6.06 9.93
CA ALA A 423 -20.97 5.68 8.70
C ALA A 423 -21.47 4.32 8.18
N ARG A 424 -20.67 3.27 8.24
CA ARG A 424 -21.09 1.91 7.89
C ARG A 424 -22.16 1.40 8.85
N SER A 425 -22.86 0.32 8.51
CA SER A 425 -23.95 -0.21 9.35
C SER A 425 -23.54 -0.39 10.82
N TYR A 426 -22.30 -0.83 11.05
CA TYR A 426 -21.72 -1.11 12.36
C TYR A 426 -20.95 0.07 13.00
N GLU A 427 -20.94 1.24 12.39
CA GLU A 427 -20.32 2.47 12.89
C GLU A 427 -21.40 3.48 13.23
N LEU A 428 -21.99 3.28 14.40
CA LEU A 428 -23.09 4.12 14.90
C LEU A 428 -22.57 5.49 15.35
N PRO A 429 -23.42 6.54 15.40
CA PRO A 429 -23.08 7.78 16.11
C PRO A 429 -22.65 7.46 17.53
N SER A 430 -21.44 7.83 17.91
CA SER A 430 -20.81 7.37 19.15
C SER A 430 -19.67 8.30 19.59
N LEU A 431 -19.19 8.15 20.81
CA LEU A 431 -17.94 8.76 21.26
C LEU A 431 -16.79 7.82 20.87
N SER A 432 -15.76 8.34 20.18
CA SER A 432 -14.66 7.49 19.74
C SER A 432 -13.50 7.45 20.73
N GLY A 433 -13.17 6.24 21.20
CA GLY A 433 -11.97 5.96 21.99
C GLY A 433 -10.69 5.87 21.15
N SER A 434 -10.79 5.86 19.83
CA SER A 434 -9.67 5.74 18.90
C SER A 434 -9.33 7.05 18.20
N GLU A 435 -10.24 7.58 17.41
CA GLU A 435 -10.04 8.75 16.56
C GLU A 435 -9.81 10.02 17.37
N SER A 436 -10.43 10.14 18.55
CA SER A 436 -10.24 11.26 19.45
C SER A 436 -8.80 11.43 19.96
N VAL A 437 -7.99 10.36 19.96
CA VAL A 437 -6.57 10.44 20.33
C VAL A 437 -5.79 11.29 19.35
N GLY A 438 -5.95 11.04 18.03
CA GLY A 438 -5.28 11.82 16.99
C GLY A 438 -5.68 13.31 17.04
N ILE A 439 -6.96 13.59 17.31
CA ILE A 439 -7.47 14.96 17.46
C ILE A 439 -6.79 15.66 18.65
N VAL A 440 -6.73 15.01 19.81
CA VAL A 440 -6.06 15.59 21.00
C VAL A 440 -4.57 15.82 20.74
N GLN A 441 -3.88 14.86 20.12
CA GLN A 441 -2.47 15.00 19.74
C GLN A 441 -2.25 16.20 18.79
N PHE A 442 -3.12 16.38 17.80
CA PHE A 442 -3.07 17.54 16.91
C PHE A 442 -3.25 18.86 17.68
N LEU A 443 -4.26 18.96 18.56
CA LEU A 443 -4.50 20.15 19.38
C LEU A 443 -3.34 20.44 20.34
N MET A 444 -2.76 19.43 20.99
CA MET A 444 -1.60 19.55 21.87
C MET A 444 -0.34 20.03 21.13
N GLY A 445 -0.27 19.84 19.82
CA GLY A 445 0.79 20.36 18.97
C GLY A 445 0.71 21.86 18.66
N ILE A 446 -0.34 22.57 19.07
CA ILE A 446 -0.47 24.02 18.91
C ILE A 446 0.42 24.71 19.96
N GLU A 447 1.38 25.53 19.51
CA GLU A 447 2.39 26.15 20.37
C GLU A 447 1.78 27.06 21.47
N LYS A 448 0.80 27.88 21.09
CA LYS A 448 0.10 28.80 21.98
C LYS A 448 -1.40 28.52 21.92
N PRO A 449 -1.87 27.42 22.56
CA PRO A 449 -3.26 27.07 22.52
C PRO A 449 -4.15 28.07 23.22
N SER A 450 -5.28 28.44 22.61
CA SER A 450 -6.27 29.32 23.24
C SER A 450 -6.91 28.62 24.46
N PRO A 451 -7.58 29.36 25.35
CA PRO A 451 -8.29 28.78 26.50
C PRO A 451 -9.29 27.69 26.08
N GLU A 452 -9.99 27.86 24.93
CA GLU A 452 -10.95 26.90 24.43
C GLU A 452 -10.26 25.60 23.96
N VAL A 453 -9.10 25.70 23.32
CA VAL A 453 -8.30 24.55 22.92
C VAL A 453 -7.78 23.80 24.15
N ARG A 454 -7.33 24.50 25.19
CA ARG A 454 -6.89 23.88 26.44
C ARG A 454 -8.03 23.15 27.13
N LEU A 455 -9.18 23.80 27.27
CA LEU A 455 -10.39 23.19 27.84
C LEU A 455 -10.81 21.95 27.08
N SER A 456 -10.78 22.00 25.73
CA SER A 456 -11.09 20.88 24.85
C SER A 456 -10.20 19.67 25.11
N ILE A 457 -8.89 19.89 25.22
CA ILE A 457 -7.88 18.84 25.52
C ILE A 457 -8.16 18.26 26.91
N GLU A 458 -8.28 19.11 27.95
CA GLU A 458 -8.47 18.68 29.35
C GLU A 458 -9.77 17.86 29.52
N ALA A 459 -10.85 18.29 28.87
CA ALA A 459 -12.12 17.56 28.88
C ALA A 459 -11.98 16.17 28.25
N ALA A 460 -11.31 16.06 27.09
CA ALA A 460 -11.06 14.79 26.43
C ALA A 460 -10.19 13.87 27.31
N MET A 461 -9.16 14.41 27.95
CA MET A 461 -8.29 13.64 28.86
C MET A 461 -9.07 13.11 30.07
N GLY A 462 -9.91 13.94 30.68
CA GLY A 462 -10.81 13.52 31.77
C GLY A 462 -11.78 12.42 31.34
N TRP A 463 -12.30 12.50 30.11
CA TRP A 463 -13.15 11.45 29.55
C TRP A 463 -12.39 10.14 29.33
N PHE A 464 -11.21 10.14 28.72
CA PHE A 464 -10.38 8.94 28.54
C PHE A 464 -10.05 8.26 29.88
N GLU A 465 -9.76 9.04 30.91
CA GLU A 465 -9.48 8.52 32.26
C GLU A 465 -10.70 7.80 32.84
N LYS A 466 -11.90 8.38 32.66
CA LYS A 466 -13.18 7.86 33.17
C LYS A 466 -13.60 6.55 32.54
N VAL A 467 -13.31 6.36 31.22
CA VAL A 467 -13.84 5.22 30.44
C VAL A 467 -12.82 4.08 30.24
N LYS A 468 -11.78 4.04 31.02
CA LYS A 468 -10.78 2.95 31.04
C LYS A 468 -11.42 1.60 31.24
N ILE A 469 -10.99 0.61 30.47
CA ILE A 469 -11.37 -0.79 30.64
C ILE A 469 -10.16 -1.55 31.18
N LYS A 470 -10.30 -2.13 32.36
CA LYS A 470 -9.27 -2.88 33.06
C LYS A 470 -9.70 -4.32 33.31
N GLY A 471 -8.74 -5.21 33.55
CA GLY A 471 -9.02 -6.58 33.97
C GLY A 471 -9.50 -7.50 32.86
N ILE A 472 -9.28 -7.14 31.59
CA ILE A 472 -9.63 -7.97 30.43
C ILE A 472 -8.47 -8.09 29.47
N ARG A 473 -8.39 -9.24 28.79
CA ARG A 473 -7.47 -9.51 27.68
C ARG A 473 -8.23 -10.06 26.48
N LEU A 474 -7.82 -9.65 25.29
CA LEU A 474 -8.28 -10.21 24.02
C LEU A 474 -7.44 -11.42 23.67
N GLU A 475 -8.08 -12.54 23.38
CA GLU A 475 -7.44 -13.81 23.05
C GLU A 475 -8.02 -14.39 21.76
N ARG A 476 -7.14 -14.86 20.86
CA ARG A 476 -7.54 -15.64 19.69
C ARG A 476 -7.52 -17.12 20.08
N LYS A 477 -8.67 -17.67 20.40
CA LYS A 477 -8.81 -19.08 20.71
C LYS A 477 -8.96 -19.90 19.44
N PRO A 478 -8.19 -20.97 19.24
CA PRO A 478 -8.39 -21.89 18.13
C PRO A 478 -9.81 -22.45 18.12
N VAL A 479 -10.48 -22.40 16.98
CA VAL A 479 -11.83 -22.94 16.77
C VAL A 479 -11.83 -23.66 15.44
N GLU A 480 -11.86 -24.99 15.49
CA GLU A 480 -11.92 -25.84 14.31
C GLU A 480 -13.17 -25.53 13.49
N GLY A 481 -13.03 -25.48 12.16
CA GLY A 481 -14.12 -25.16 11.24
C GLY A 481 -14.51 -23.67 11.18
N SER A 482 -13.91 -22.78 12.01
CA SER A 482 -14.16 -21.35 11.88
C SER A 482 -13.42 -20.76 10.66
N PRO A 483 -13.94 -19.68 10.02
CA PRO A 483 -13.37 -19.11 8.80
C PRO A 483 -11.88 -18.71 8.90
N LYS A 484 -11.39 -18.39 10.10
CA LYS A 484 -9.99 -18.00 10.35
C LYS A 484 -9.22 -18.99 11.22
N GLY A 485 -9.78 -20.17 11.52
CA GLY A 485 -9.18 -21.14 12.42
C GLY A 485 -9.18 -20.72 13.90
N TYR A 486 -9.72 -19.55 14.24
CA TYR A 486 -9.84 -19.04 15.61
C TYR A 486 -11.06 -18.14 15.79
N ASP A 487 -11.43 -17.90 17.03
CA ASP A 487 -12.38 -16.84 17.40
C ASP A 487 -11.78 -15.88 18.43
N LEU A 488 -12.10 -14.59 18.31
CA LEU A 488 -11.70 -13.55 19.24
C LEU A 488 -12.62 -13.56 20.46
N VAL A 489 -12.06 -13.80 21.63
CA VAL A 489 -12.76 -13.80 22.90
C VAL A 489 -12.17 -12.78 23.87
N VAL A 490 -13.01 -12.24 24.74
CA VAL A 490 -12.59 -11.41 25.86
C VAL A 490 -12.52 -12.30 27.10
N VAL A 491 -11.35 -12.36 27.72
CA VAL A 491 -11.13 -13.16 28.94
C VAL A 491 -10.72 -12.27 30.10
N PRO A 492 -11.15 -12.59 31.35
CA PRO A 492 -10.68 -11.89 32.54
C PRO A 492 -9.16 -12.03 32.70
N ASP A 493 -8.47 -10.91 32.94
CA ASP A 493 -7.06 -10.88 33.23
C ASP A 493 -6.73 -9.62 34.06
N PRO A 494 -6.61 -9.72 35.39
CA PRO A 494 -6.34 -8.55 36.25
C PRO A 494 -5.03 -7.84 35.95
N ASN A 495 -4.07 -8.50 35.30
CA ASN A 495 -2.75 -7.97 34.97
C ASN A 495 -2.66 -7.44 33.52
N ALA A 496 -3.74 -7.53 32.75
CA ALA A 496 -3.74 -7.05 31.37
C ALA A 496 -3.57 -5.52 31.29
N PRO A 497 -2.90 -5.01 30.23
CA PRO A 497 -2.84 -3.59 29.97
C PRO A 497 -4.24 -2.95 29.84
N THR A 498 -4.38 -1.72 30.34
CA THR A 498 -5.61 -0.94 30.18
C THR A 498 -5.97 -0.77 28.72
N GLN A 499 -7.23 -0.94 28.41
CA GLN A 499 -7.79 -0.79 27.07
C GLN A 499 -8.97 0.20 27.05
N TRP A 500 -9.38 0.59 25.87
CA TRP A 500 -10.58 1.37 25.59
C TRP A 500 -11.37 0.68 24.48
N ALA A 501 -12.70 0.84 24.51
CA ALA A 501 -13.49 0.48 23.35
C ALA A 501 -13.28 1.51 22.24
N ARG A 502 -13.38 1.08 20.98
CA ARG A 502 -13.33 2.02 19.85
C ARG A 502 -14.54 2.97 19.88
N PHE A 503 -15.70 2.46 20.28
CA PHE A 503 -16.96 3.22 20.33
C PHE A 503 -17.64 3.12 21.67
N TYR A 504 -18.21 4.25 22.11
CA TYR A 504 -19.01 4.37 23.33
C TYR A 504 -20.34 5.04 23.02
N ASP A 505 -21.39 4.59 23.68
CA ASP A 505 -22.71 5.22 23.61
C ASP A 505 -22.63 6.67 24.11
N ILE A 506 -23.23 7.59 23.35
CA ILE A 506 -23.13 9.02 23.60
C ILE A 506 -23.75 9.41 24.95
N GLN A 507 -24.86 8.79 25.37
CA GLN A 507 -25.57 9.19 26.59
C GLN A 507 -24.99 8.54 27.84
N THR A 508 -24.63 7.25 27.74
CA THR A 508 -24.26 6.45 28.91
C THR A 508 -22.73 6.36 29.10
N ASN A 509 -21.93 6.68 28.09
CA ASN A 509 -20.47 6.46 28.06
C ASN A 509 -20.08 4.99 28.25
N LYS A 510 -20.97 4.03 27.95
CA LYS A 510 -20.67 2.60 27.97
C LYS A 510 -20.13 2.15 26.62
N PRO A 511 -19.19 1.18 26.60
CA PRO A 511 -18.74 0.56 25.35
C PRO A 511 -19.92 0.01 24.54
N ILE A 512 -19.88 0.19 23.23
CA ILE A 512 -20.83 -0.41 22.29
C ILE A 512 -20.10 -1.17 21.20
N PHE A 513 -20.68 -2.29 20.80
CA PHE A 513 -20.24 -3.16 19.72
C PHE A 513 -21.41 -3.31 18.75
N CYS A 514 -21.12 -3.42 17.45
CA CYS A 514 -22.19 -3.46 16.47
C CYS A 514 -21.84 -4.38 15.32
N GLY A 515 -22.75 -5.25 14.96
CA GLY A 515 -22.63 -6.07 13.76
C GLY A 515 -23.16 -5.37 12.51
N ARG A 516 -23.22 -6.12 11.41
CA ARG A 516 -23.80 -5.60 10.15
C ARG A 516 -25.30 -5.35 10.23
N ASP A 517 -25.96 -5.91 11.26
CA ASP A 517 -27.36 -5.65 11.59
C ASP A 517 -27.62 -4.18 12.01
N GLY A 518 -26.58 -3.44 12.36
CA GLY A 518 -26.71 -2.04 12.79
C GLY A 518 -27.27 -1.88 14.19
N VAL A 519 -27.29 -2.93 15.01
CA VAL A 519 -27.83 -2.93 16.38
C VAL A 519 -26.69 -2.89 17.39
N ALA A 520 -26.71 -1.89 18.29
CA ALA A 520 -25.75 -1.79 19.38
C ALA A 520 -25.85 -2.97 20.35
N LYS A 521 -24.72 -3.57 20.67
CA LYS A 521 -24.57 -4.68 21.63
C LYS A 521 -23.66 -4.25 22.78
N SER A 522 -23.79 -4.94 23.91
CA SER A 522 -22.99 -4.65 25.12
C SER A 522 -21.64 -5.33 25.13
N THR A 523 -21.46 -6.42 24.40
CA THR A 523 -20.23 -7.18 24.32
C THR A 523 -19.87 -7.55 22.89
N VAL A 524 -18.58 -7.73 22.64
CA VAL A 524 -18.07 -8.16 21.32
C VAL A 524 -18.53 -9.58 20.98
N ALA A 525 -18.87 -10.41 21.97
CA ALA A 525 -19.34 -11.78 21.78
C ALA A 525 -20.72 -11.84 21.12
N GLU A 526 -21.53 -10.79 21.24
CA GLU A 526 -22.91 -10.73 20.71
C GLU A 526 -22.97 -10.35 19.23
N ILE A 527 -21.86 -9.92 18.62
CA ILE A 527 -21.82 -9.59 17.20
C ILE A 527 -21.33 -10.77 16.37
N GLU A 528 -21.68 -10.78 15.08
CA GLU A 528 -21.31 -11.87 14.18
C GLU A 528 -19.80 -12.05 14.05
N TYR A 529 -19.40 -13.31 13.77
CA TYR A 529 -18.01 -13.75 13.69
C TYR A 529 -17.13 -12.82 12.81
N GLU A 530 -17.64 -12.45 11.63
CA GLU A 530 -16.88 -11.64 10.65
C GLU A 530 -16.51 -10.27 11.22
N ARG A 531 -17.45 -9.59 11.90
CA ARG A 531 -17.18 -8.30 12.53
C ARG A 531 -16.36 -8.44 13.81
N ARG A 532 -16.62 -9.46 14.61
CA ARG A 532 -15.83 -9.73 15.84
C ARG A 532 -14.35 -9.95 15.52
N ASN A 533 -14.04 -10.70 14.46
CA ASN A 533 -12.69 -11.08 14.09
C ASN A 533 -12.05 -10.18 13.00
N GLY A 534 -12.82 -9.33 12.35
CA GLY A 534 -12.37 -8.47 11.24
C GLY A 534 -12.33 -6.98 11.55
N TYR A 535 -12.62 -6.57 12.79
CA TYR A 535 -12.62 -5.16 13.17
C TYR A 535 -11.96 -4.93 14.54
N ARG A 536 -11.30 -3.78 14.69
CA ARG A 536 -10.58 -3.46 15.94
C ARG A 536 -11.52 -2.75 16.92
N TRP A 537 -12.20 -3.53 17.77
CA TRP A 537 -13.18 -3.05 18.74
C TRP A 537 -12.56 -2.47 20.00
N TYR A 538 -11.40 -2.97 20.41
CA TYR A 538 -10.64 -2.47 21.55
C TYR A 538 -9.32 -1.86 21.08
N VAL A 539 -8.90 -0.79 21.73
CA VAL A 539 -7.73 0.00 21.39
C VAL A 539 -6.93 0.34 22.65
N ASP A 540 -5.63 0.56 22.47
CA ASP A 540 -4.68 0.94 23.50
C ASP A 540 -4.08 2.35 23.28
N ARG A 541 -4.44 3.01 22.17
CA ARG A 541 -3.93 4.35 21.80
C ARG A 541 -4.01 5.40 22.92
N PRO A 542 -5.10 5.46 23.76
CA PRO A 542 -5.16 6.44 24.82
C PRO A 542 -4.15 6.24 25.95
N ALA A 543 -3.58 5.04 26.14
CA ALA A 543 -2.61 4.78 27.21
C ALA A 543 -1.39 5.70 27.09
N LYS A 544 -0.73 5.71 25.92
CA LYS A 544 0.44 6.57 25.67
C LYS A 544 0.12 8.06 25.82
N LEU A 545 -1.07 8.46 25.36
CA LEU A 545 -1.54 9.84 25.47
C LEU A 545 -1.67 10.25 26.94
N LEU A 546 -2.30 9.43 27.78
CA LEU A 546 -2.52 9.69 29.21
C LEU A 546 -1.25 9.62 30.04
N GLU A 547 -0.42 8.61 29.80
CA GLU A 547 0.73 8.30 30.65
C GLU A 547 1.96 9.15 30.33
N HIS A 548 2.12 9.55 29.07
CA HIS A 548 3.35 10.21 28.61
C HIS A 548 3.12 11.55 27.95
N GLU A 549 2.25 11.65 26.94
CA GLU A 549 2.17 12.83 26.08
C GLU A 549 1.49 14.01 26.77
N TYR A 550 0.35 13.78 27.42
CA TYR A 550 -0.39 14.82 28.13
C TYR A 550 0.35 15.40 29.34
N PRO A 551 1.01 14.62 30.22
CA PRO A 551 1.84 15.15 31.27
C PRO A 551 2.98 16.05 30.78
N LEU A 552 3.61 15.68 29.64
CA LEU A 552 4.64 16.50 29.01
C LEU A 552 4.07 17.81 28.44
N TRP A 553 2.90 17.73 27.80
CA TRP A 553 2.21 18.91 27.28
C TRP A 553 1.84 19.90 28.39
N ARG A 554 1.29 19.42 29.50
CA ARG A 554 0.98 20.29 30.67
C ARG A 554 2.17 21.01 31.25
N LYS A 555 3.36 20.41 31.23
CA LYS A 555 4.60 21.05 31.70
C LYS A 555 5.09 22.19 30.79
N ARG A 556 4.60 22.26 29.56
CA ARG A 556 4.97 23.29 28.57
C ARG A 556 4.06 24.53 28.59
N LEU A 557 2.91 24.45 29.26
CA LEU A 557 1.95 25.55 29.44
C LEU A 557 2.35 26.47 30.57
#